data_0f71fca5f118f65d040de8b90a447468
#
_entry.id   0f71fca5f118f65d040de8b90a447468
#
_cell.length_a   1.000
_cell.length_b   1.000
_cell.length_c   1.000
_cell.angle_alpha   90.00
_cell.angle_beta   90.00
_cell.angle_gamma   90.00
#
_symmetry.space_group_name_H-M   'P 1'
#
loop_
_entity.id
_entity.type
_entity.pdbx_description
1 polymer ?
#
loop_
_entity_poly.entity_id
_entity_poly.type
_entity_poly.pdbx_seq_one_letter_code
_entity_poly.pdbx_strand_id
1 'polypeptide(L)'
;MGNEQGYFCNPPLPYLPYKLDVLFIGNSFSIDACTALPQLLRSSKLSTVAVYVLYKGGCSMKQHYEYYLNNEPVYELWLYDSRGEKKLESKTTIRNVMKRFAYDVVVFQQYSLESGNYDSYEPYLSKLLQAYKINTISPRTTFAFNQTWAYSSRHKDIKRYGTQEDMWRKICQTSSDMKQKSGIDIIIPCGTAVQNARNLTSVTTDNEWTRDNQHISTYQGRYLLACTVFETLIAPCFNVNLRDDRTTYGKKEPDLVNDSNRRQIQNCAKLAVANNYNISEFVNEE
;
A
#
# COMPACT_ATOMS: atom_id res chain seq x y z
N MET A 1 6.44 0.21 -35.80
CA MET A 1 5.49 -0.75 -35.22
C MET A 1 5.69 -0.65 -33.73
N GLY A 2 4.86 0.19 -33.08
CA GLY A 2 4.99 0.49 -31.65
C GLY A 2 4.42 -0.66 -30.82
N ASN A 3 5.21 -1.17 -29.87
CA ASN A 3 4.74 -2.06 -28.83
C ASN A 3 3.88 -1.24 -27.85
N GLU A 4 2.57 -1.28 -28.00
CA GLU A 4 1.64 -0.97 -26.93
C GLU A 4 1.73 -2.11 -25.89
N GLN A 5 2.62 -1.96 -24.91
CA GLN A 5 2.51 -2.75 -23.69
C GLN A 5 1.34 -2.20 -22.89
N GLY A 6 0.19 -2.83 -23.07
CA GLY A 6 -1.00 -2.57 -22.28
C GLY A 6 -0.72 -2.76 -20.79
N TYR A 7 -1.02 -1.76 -20.00
CA TYR A 7 -1.03 -1.83 -18.54
C TYR A 7 -2.08 -2.86 -18.12
N PHE A 8 -1.64 -4.07 -17.83
CA PHE A 8 -2.51 -5.10 -17.30
C PHE A 8 -2.74 -4.87 -15.81
N CYS A 9 -3.85 -4.22 -15.46
CA CYS A 9 -4.52 -4.50 -14.20
C CYS A 9 -4.90 -5.99 -14.22
N ASN A 10 -4.29 -6.81 -13.43
CA ASN A 10 -4.56 -8.23 -13.36
C ASN A 10 -5.53 -8.56 -12.22
N PRO A 11 -6.67 -9.18 -12.47
CA PRO A 11 -7.50 -8.99 -13.65
C PRO A 11 -8.15 -7.60 -13.63
N PRO A 12 -8.50 -6.99 -14.76
CA PRO A 12 -9.28 -5.77 -14.73
C PRO A 12 -10.54 -6.04 -13.93
N LEU A 13 -10.92 -5.11 -13.05
CA LEU A 13 -12.27 -5.15 -12.48
C LEU A 13 -13.22 -5.27 -13.67
N PRO A 14 -14.17 -6.23 -13.69
CA PRO A 14 -14.89 -6.60 -14.89
C PRO A 14 -15.81 -5.50 -15.46
N TYR A 15 -15.81 -4.33 -14.82
CA TYR A 15 -16.47 -3.09 -15.26
C TYR A 15 -15.80 -1.89 -14.58
N LEU A 16 -15.85 -0.72 -15.19
CA LEU A 16 -15.44 0.53 -14.53
C LEU A 16 -16.41 0.77 -13.37
N PRO A 17 -15.97 0.68 -12.10
CA PRO A 17 -16.89 0.78 -10.99
C PRO A 17 -17.34 2.22 -10.84
N TYR A 18 -18.66 2.42 -10.68
CA TYR A 18 -19.21 3.70 -10.25
C TYR A 18 -18.75 4.05 -8.81
N LYS A 19 -18.45 3.03 -8.00
CA LYS A 19 -18.02 3.13 -6.62
C LYS A 19 -16.88 2.12 -6.38
N LEU A 20 -15.91 2.45 -5.54
CA LEU A 20 -14.84 1.54 -5.13
C LEU A 20 -14.69 1.56 -3.60
N ASP A 21 -14.95 0.41 -2.98
CA ASP A 21 -14.72 0.18 -1.56
C ASP A 21 -13.50 -0.74 -1.37
N VAL A 22 -12.45 -0.24 -0.73
CA VAL A 22 -11.20 -0.97 -0.47
C VAL A 22 -11.03 -1.18 1.03
N LEU A 23 -10.69 -2.39 1.47
CA LEU A 23 -10.37 -2.70 2.87
C LEU A 23 -8.90 -3.09 2.99
N PHE A 24 -8.12 -2.34 3.74
CA PHE A 24 -6.80 -2.74 4.20
C PHE A 24 -6.91 -3.46 5.56
N ILE A 25 -6.28 -4.61 5.70
CA ILE A 25 -6.12 -5.35 6.95
C ILE A 25 -4.62 -5.35 7.28
N GLY A 26 -4.21 -4.52 8.25
CA GLY A 26 -2.79 -4.31 8.50
C GLY A 26 -2.48 -3.53 9.77
N ASN A 27 -1.32 -2.89 9.75
CA ASN A 27 -0.78 -2.15 10.88
C ASN A 27 -0.45 -0.69 10.51
N SER A 28 0.51 -0.05 11.21
CA SER A 28 0.92 1.35 10.95
C SER A 28 1.38 1.61 9.51
N PHE A 29 1.91 0.59 8.82
CA PHE A 29 2.31 0.71 7.42
C PHE A 29 1.11 0.88 6.49
N SER A 30 -0.04 0.23 6.78
CA SER A 30 -1.29 0.48 6.04
C SER A 30 -1.86 1.87 6.32
N ILE A 31 -1.78 2.36 7.56
CA ILE A 31 -2.14 3.75 7.90
C ILE A 31 -1.27 4.73 7.09
N ASP A 32 0.05 4.56 7.10
CA ASP A 32 0.95 5.43 6.35
C ASP A 32 0.67 5.42 4.83
N ALA A 33 0.31 4.26 4.26
CA ALA A 33 -0.03 4.14 2.85
C ALA A 33 -1.34 4.87 2.46
N CYS A 34 -2.26 5.02 3.40
CA CYS A 34 -3.58 5.61 3.12
C CYS A 34 -3.72 7.08 3.54
N THR A 35 -2.84 7.60 4.41
CA THR A 35 -3.00 8.93 5.03
C THR A 35 -3.10 10.08 4.02
N ALA A 36 -2.38 10.04 2.92
CA ALA A 36 -2.41 11.09 1.90
C ALA A 36 -3.44 10.83 0.76
N LEU A 37 -4.14 9.69 0.75
CA LEU A 37 -5.15 9.37 -0.27
C LEU A 37 -6.30 10.40 -0.35
N PRO A 38 -6.84 10.93 0.76
CA PRO A 38 -7.92 11.92 0.68
C PRO A 38 -7.58 13.13 -0.20
N GLN A 39 -6.32 13.56 -0.23
CA GLN A 39 -5.89 14.65 -1.09
C GLN A 39 -5.97 14.24 -2.58
N LEU A 40 -5.44 13.08 -2.94
CA LEU A 40 -5.44 12.58 -4.32
C LEU A 40 -6.88 12.35 -4.81
N LEU A 41 -7.77 11.82 -3.95
CA LEU A 41 -9.20 11.64 -4.27
C LEU A 41 -9.90 12.98 -4.52
N ARG A 42 -9.59 14.01 -3.73
CA ARG A 42 -10.13 15.38 -3.96
C ARG A 42 -9.65 15.96 -5.28
N SER A 43 -8.35 15.90 -5.54
CA SER A 43 -7.74 16.43 -6.78
C SER A 43 -8.35 15.77 -8.02
N SER A 44 -8.63 14.47 -7.95
CA SER A 44 -9.23 13.69 -9.02
C SER A 44 -10.76 13.70 -9.02
N LYS A 45 -11.40 14.45 -8.10
CA LYS A 45 -12.89 14.54 -7.94
C LYS A 45 -13.58 13.20 -7.71
N LEU A 46 -12.90 12.26 -7.06
CA LEU A 46 -13.39 10.89 -6.79
C LEU A 46 -14.10 10.83 -5.43
N SER A 47 -15.38 11.19 -5.39
CA SER A 47 -16.21 11.15 -4.17
C SER A 47 -16.81 9.77 -3.86
N THR A 48 -16.73 8.84 -4.79
CA THR A 48 -17.31 7.49 -4.67
C THR A 48 -16.28 6.41 -4.32
N VAL A 49 -15.04 6.82 -4.00
CA VAL A 49 -13.97 5.93 -3.51
C VAL A 49 -13.89 6.03 -1.99
N ALA A 50 -13.92 4.89 -1.32
CA ALA A 50 -13.75 4.77 0.13
C ALA A 50 -12.70 3.70 0.45
N VAL A 51 -11.67 4.09 1.19
CA VAL A 51 -10.60 3.19 1.66
C VAL A 51 -10.71 3.02 3.16
N TYR A 52 -10.97 1.81 3.60
CA TYR A 52 -11.05 1.44 5.00
C TYR A 52 -9.73 0.82 5.43
N VAL A 53 -9.27 1.12 6.64
CA VAL A 53 -8.10 0.47 7.24
C VAL A 53 -8.51 -0.16 8.57
N LEU A 54 -8.50 -1.48 8.62
CA LEU A 54 -8.63 -2.26 9.83
C LEU A 54 -7.24 -2.37 10.47
N TYR A 55 -7.02 -1.54 11.46
CA TYR A 55 -5.70 -1.26 12.03
C TYR A 55 -5.49 -1.97 13.37
N LYS A 56 -4.34 -2.65 13.48
CA LYS A 56 -3.77 -3.09 14.75
C LYS A 56 -2.25 -2.88 14.72
N GLY A 57 -1.72 -2.07 15.63
CA GLY A 57 -0.28 -1.73 15.68
C GLY A 57 0.61 -2.97 15.76
N GLY A 58 1.64 -3.05 14.91
CA GLY A 58 2.64 -4.12 14.88
C GLY A 58 2.11 -5.52 14.57
N CYS A 59 0.88 -5.64 14.10
CA CYS A 59 0.22 -6.93 13.88
C CYS A 59 0.84 -7.70 12.70
N SER A 60 1.15 -8.97 12.95
CA SER A 60 1.60 -9.91 11.92
C SER A 60 0.44 -10.71 11.32
N MET A 61 0.69 -11.38 10.19
CA MET A 61 -0.29 -12.25 9.53
C MET A 61 -0.81 -13.36 10.46
N LYS A 62 0.10 -13.96 11.25
CA LYS A 62 -0.25 -14.92 12.30
C LYS A 62 -1.23 -14.33 13.31
N GLN A 63 -0.92 -13.15 13.86
CA GLN A 63 -1.77 -12.49 14.85
C GLN A 63 -3.13 -12.09 14.27
N HIS A 64 -3.19 -11.61 13.00
CA HIS A 64 -4.47 -11.36 12.33
C HIS A 64 -5.34 -12.61 12.29
N TYR A 65 -4.74 -13.77 11.98
CA TYR A 65 -5.48 -15.04 11.96
C TYR A 65 -5.92 -15.48 13.37
N GLU A 66 -5.08 -15.35 14.39
CA GLU A 66 -5.41 -15.65 15.79
C GLU A 66 -6.56 -14.75 16.28
N TYR A 67 -6.52 -13.47 16.02
CA TYR A 67 -7.60 -12.52 16.35
C TYR A 67 -8.90 -12.82 15.59
N TYR A 68 -8.79 -13.31 14.35
CA TYR A 68 -9.96 -13.82 13.62
C TYR A 68 -10.57 -15.03 14.32
N LEU A 69 -9.77 -16.03 14.71
CA LEU A 69 -10.26 -17.25 15.37
C LEU A 69 -10.96 -16.93 16.71
N ASN A 70 -10.36 -16.06 17.50
CA ASN A 70 -10.85 -15.72 18.83
C ASN A 70 -11.92 -14.63 18.80
N ASN A 71 -12.20 -14.02 17.63
CA ASN A 71 -13.10 -12.89 17.47
C ASN A 71 -12.77 -11.70 18.39
N GLU A 72 -11.48 -11.37 18.53
CA GLU A 72 -11.01 -10.37 19.48
C GLU A 72 -11.26 -8.94 18.98
N PRO A 73 -11.85 -8.04 19.81
CA PRO A 73 -12.15 -6.66 19.45
C PRO A 73 -10.92 -5.75 19.65
N VAL A 74 -9.82 -6.04 18.96
CA VAL A 74 -8.51 -5.38 19.13
C VAL A 74 -8.19 -4.36 18.07
N TYR A 75 -9.06 -4.20 17.07
CA TYR A 75 -8.82 -3.34 15.92
C TYR A 75 -9.48 -1.97 16.08
N GLU A 76 -8.86 -0.97 15.47
CA GLU A 76 -9.50 0.28 15.08
C GLU A 76 -9.93 0.20 13.61
N LEU A 77 -11.06 0.81 13.28
CA LEU A 77 -11.49 0.96 11.89
C LEU A 77 -11.41 2.43 11.48
N TRP A 78 -10.63 2.71 10.45
CA TRP A 78 -10.45 4.04 9.87
C TRP A 78 -11.03 4.11 8.46
N LEU A 79 -11.51 5.29 8.07
CA LEU A 79 -11.99 5.62 6.72
C LEU A 79 -11.15 6.75 6.15
N TYR A 80 -10.72 6.59 4.91
CA TYR A 80 -10.07 7.59 4.07
C TYR A 80 -10.90 7.78 2.79
N ASP A 81 -11.49 8.94 2.62
CA ASP A 81 -12.25 9.30 1.42
C ASP A 81 -11.94 10.76 1.00
N SER A 82 -12.59 11.27 -0.04
CA SER A 82 -12.33 12.63 -0.53
C SER A 82 -12.63 13.74 0.51
N ARG A 83 -13.35 13.45 1.59
CA ARG A 83 -13.63 14.39 2.70
C ARG A 83 -12.50 14.44 3.73
N GLY A 84 -11.68 13.40 3.83
CA GLY A 84 -10.57 13.31 4.77
C GLY A 84 -10.40 11.94 5.38
N GLU A 85 -9.74 11.89 6.54
CA GLU A 85 -9.64 10.69 7.36
C GLU A 85 -10.60 10.75 8.55
N LYS A 86 -11.15 9.60 8.94
CA LYS A 86 -12.05 9.48 10.08
C LYS A 86 -11.90 8.11 10.76
N LYS A 87 -11.71 8.11 12.08
CA LYS A 87 -11.85 6.89 12.86
C LYS A 87 -13.34 6.56 13.02
N LEU A 88 -13.76 5.41 12.51
CA LEU A 88 -15.13 4.92 12.59
C LEU A 88 -15.38 4.16 13.89
N GLU A 89 -14.44 3.31 14.31
CA GLU A 89 -14.53 2.48 15.50
C GLU A 89 -13.19 2.40 16.21
N SER A 90 -13.21 2.45 17.55
CA SER A 90 -12.01 2.31 18.40
C SER A 90 -11.78 0.86 18.84
N LYS A 91 -12.80 0.02 18.77
CA LYS A 91 -12.75 -1.41 19.09
C LYS A 91 -13.70 -2.17 18.18
N THR A 92 -13.14 -3.01 17.31
CA THR A 92 -13.93 -3.89 16.43
C THR A 92 -13.19 -5.19 16.18
N THR A 93 -13.85 -6.17 15.59
CA THR A 93 -13.26 -7.45 15.23
C THR A 93 -13.10 -7.56 13.71
N ILE A 94 -12.12 -8.34 13.27
CA ILE A 94 -11.93 -8.63 11.84
C ILE A 94 -13.19 -9.28 11.23
N ARG A 95 -13.89 -10.16 11.98
CA ARG A 95 -15.13 -10.81 11.52
C ARG A 95 -16.26 -9.80 11.27
N ASN A 96 -16.42 -8.80 12.15
CA ASN A 96 -17.44 -7.77 12.00
C ASN A 96 -17.18 -6.93 10.74
N VAL A 97 -15.93 -6.54 10.53
CA VAL A 97 -15.55 -5.68 9.40
C VAL A 97 -15.65 -6.44 8.07
N MET A 98 -15.24 -7.70 8.01
CA MET A 98 -15.36 -8.53 6.80
C MET A 98 -16.82 -8.67 6.31
N LYS A 99 -17.80 -8.61 7.21
CA LYS A 99 -19.23 -8.76 6.91
C LYS A 99 -19.95 -7.42 6.69
N ARG A 100 -19.29 -6.30 6.97
CA ARG A 100 -19.95 -4.99 7.04
C ARG A 100 -20.31 -4.42 5.67
N PHE A 101 -19.43 -4.58 4.70
CA PHE A 101 -19.58 -4.05 3.34
C PHE A 101 -19.15 -5.09 2.31
N ALA A 102 -19.68 -4.92 1.08
CA ALA A 102 -19.21 -5.64 -0.09
C ALA A 102 -17.95 -4.97 -0.63
N TYR A 103 -16.80 -5.21 -0.02
CA TYR A 103 -15.54 -4.65 -0.48
C TYR A 103 -15.16 -5.18 -1.86
N ASP A 104 -14.80 -4.27 -2.77
CA ASP A 104 -14.31 -4.61 -4.10
C ASP A 104 -12.89 -5.16 -4.05
N VAL A 105 -12.04 -4.58 -3.17
CA VAL A 105 -10.65 -5.01 -2.97
C VAL A 105 -10.38 -5.18 -1.48
N VAL A 106 -9.73 -6.28 -1.11
CA VAL A 106 -9.18 -6.49 0.23
C VAL A 106 -7.68 -6.62 0.16
N VAL A 107 -6.99 -5.75 0.89
CA VAL A 107 -5.54 -5.62 0.91
C VAL A 107 -5.01 -6.17 2.22
N PHE A 108 -4.16 -7.19 2.16
CA PHE A 108 -3.43 -7.69 3.32
C PHE A 108 -2.03 -7.08 3.39
N GLN A 109 -1.44 -7.07 4.59
CA GLN A 109 -0.08 -6.59 4.81
C GLN A 109 0.56 -7.35 5.97
N GLN A 110 1.81 -7.77 5.80
CA GLN A 110 2.59 -8.42 6.85
C GLN A 110 3.24 -7.41 7.79
N TYR A 111 3.56 -7.84 9.02
CA TYR A 111 4.45 -7.11 9.91
C TYR A 111 5.79 -6.85 9.22
N SER A 112 6.26 -5.63 9.26
CA SER A 112 7.39 -5.18 8.42
C SER A 112 8.69 -5.95 8.66
N LEU A 113 8.97 -6.37 9.90
CA LEU A 113 10.16 -7.15 10.21
C LEU A 113 10.11 -8.58 9.64
N GLU A 114 8.93 -9.11 9.38
CA GLU A 114 8.71 -10.45 8.82
C GLU A 114 8.42 -10.42 7.31
N SER A 115 8.38 -9.23 6.70
CA SER A 115 7.94 -9.06 5.30
C SER A 115 8.83 -9.75 4.27
N GLY A 116 10.11 -9.94 4.57
CA GLY A 116 11.05 -10.68 3.72
C GLY A 116 11.16 -12.18 4.06
N ASN A 117 10.25 -12.72 4.88
CA ASN A 117 10.23 -14.12 5.29
C ASN A 117 8.92 -14.80 4.88
N TYR A 118 8.93 -15.54 3.75
CA TYR A 118 7.74 -16.19 3.22
C TYR A 118 7.06 -17.14 4.23
N ASP A 119 7.83 -17.88 5.02
CA ASP A 119 7.29 -18.83 5.99
C ASP A 119 6.44 -18.16 7.08
N SER A 120 6.62 -16.86 7.30
CA SER A 120 5.80 -16.09 8.25
C SER A 120 4.39 -15.78 7.75
N TYR A 121 4.14 -15.95 6.46
CA TYR A 121 2.83 -15.68 5.84
C TYR A 121 1.91 -16.90 5.89
N GLU A 122 2.47 -18.08 5.67
CA GLU A 122 1.70 -19.30 5.61
C GLU A 122 1.75 -20.10 6.94
N PRO A 123 0.67 -20.78 7.31
CA PRO A 123 -0.59 -20.92 6.57
C PRO A 123 -1.61 -19.80 6.85
N TYR A 124 -1.20 -18.72 7.49
CA TYR A 124 -2.09 -17.71 8.05
C TYR A 124 -2.79 -16.87 6.98
N LEU A 125 -2.06 -16.45 5.93
CA LEU A 125 -2.64 -15.70 4.82
C LEU A 125 -3.66 -16.55 4.05
N SER A 126 -3.32 -17.77 3.68
CA SER A 126 -4.25 -18.66 2.99
C SER A 126 -5.52 -18.93 3.81
N LYS A 127 -5.40 -19.08 5.13
CA LYS A 127 -6.55 -19.26 6.03
C LYS A 127 -7.39 -17.98 6.15
N LEU A 128 -6.78 -16.81 6.18
CA LEU A 128 -7.49 -15.51 6.19
C LEU A 128 -8.23 -15.27 4.87
N LEU A 129 -7.61 -15.56 3.73
CA LEU A 129 -8.25 -15.50 2.42
C LEU A 129 -9.47 -16.42 2.34
N GLN A 130 -9.33 -17.66 2.80
CA GLN A 130 -10.45 -18.62 2.87
C GLN A 130 -11.56 -18.11 3.80
N ALA A 131 -11.18 -17.62 4.98
CA ALA A 131 -12.12 -17.07 5.95
C ALA A 131 -12.87 -15.87 5.37
N TYR A 132 -12.20 -14.99 4.63
CA TYR A 132 -12.85 -13.88 3.95
C TYR A 132 -13.84 -14.37 2.90
N LYS A 133 -13.44 -15.28 2.00
CA LYS A 133 -14.30 -15.84 0.96
C LYS A 133 -15.58 -16.47 1.51
N ILE A 134 -15.51 -17.11 2.69
CA ILE A 134 -16.67 -17.71 3.35
C ILE A 134 -17.59 -16.65 4.01
N ASN A 135 -17.02 -15.56 4.51
CA ASN A 135 -17.75 -14.55 5.31
C ASN A 135 -18.15 -13.31 4.53
N THR A 136 -17.62 -13.08 3.35
CA THR A 136 -17.93 -11.89 2.55
C THR A 136 -19.34 -11.94 1.99
N ILE A 137 -19.94 -10.75 1.85
CA ILE A 137 -21.19 -10.56 1.12
C ILE A 137 -20.96 -10.28 -0.37
N SER A 138 -19.68 -10.17 -0.81
CA SER A 138 -19.31 -9.97 -2.21
C SER A 138 -18.49 -11.14 -2.76
N PRO A 139 -19.02 -11.91 -3.70
CA PRO A 139 -18.29 -13.00 -4.33
C PRO A 139 -17.22 -12.53 -5.33
N ARG A 140 -17.16 -11.22 -5.63
CA ARG A 140 -16.27 -10.62 -6.64
C ARG A 140 -15.08 -9.86 -6.05
N THR A 141 -14.82 -10.02 -4.76
CA THR A 141 -13.71 -9.35 -4.08
C THR A 141 -12.36 -9.77 -4.68
N THR A 142 -11.57 -8.81 -5.11
CA THR A 142 -10.18 -9.00 -5.53
C THR A 142 -9.27 -8.93 -4.30
N PHE A 143 -8.26 -9.79 -4.25
CA PHE A 143 -7.30 -9.78 -3.15
C PHE A 143 -5.99 -9.14 -3.56
N ALA A 144 -5.56 -8.16 -2.76
CA ALA A 144 -4.31 -7.45 -2.97
C ALA A 144 -3.39 -7.59 -1.76
N PHE A 145 -2.12 -7.32 -1.97
CA PHE A 145 -1.14 -7.28 -0.91
C PHE A 145 -0.33 -5.98 -0.96
N ASN A 146 -0.24 -5.27 0.16
CA ASN A 146 0.60 -4.09 0.30
C ASN A 146 2.04 -4.52 0.62
N GLN A 147 2.92 -4.47 -0.38
CA GLN A 147 4.35 -4.71 -0.22
C GLN A 147 4.93 -3.62 0.68
N THR A 148 5.47 -4.01 1.85
CA THR A 148 6.10 -3.07 2.77
C THR A 148 7.44 -2.59 2.23
N TRP A 149 7.97 -1.51 2.80
CA TRP A 149 9.31 -0.99 2.45
C TRP A 149 10.38 -1.47 3.43
N ALA A 150 11.60 -1.52 2.96
CA ALA A 150 12.76 -1.82 3.80
C ALA A 150 13.01 -0.67 4.81
N TYR A 151 13.51 -1.02 5.97
CA TYR A 151 13.94 -0.06 6.97
C TYR A 151 15.10 0.81 6.45
N SER A 152 15.39 1.91 7.12
CA SER A 152 16.62 2.67 6.91
C SER A 152 17.86 1.84 7.28
N SER A 153 18.99 2.13 6.67
CA SER A 153 20.28 1.51 6.98
C SER A 153 20.67 1.68 8.46
N ARG A 154 20.11 2.68 9.15
CA ARG A 154 20.35 2.97 10.58
C ARG A 154 19.46 2.18 11.54
N HIS A 155 18.47 1.43 11.04
CA HIS A 155 17.59 0.68 11.92
C HIS A 155 18.33 -0.52 12.56
N LYS A 156 18.19 -0.69 13.89
CA LYS A 156 18.89 -1.75 14.65
C LYS A 156 18.68 -3.17 14.12
N ASP A 157 17.51 -3.45 13.56
CA ASP A 157 17.15 -4.78 13.06
C ASP A 157 17.52 -4.98 11.58
N ILE A 158 18.08 -3.99 10.89
CA ILE A 158 18.50 -4.14 9.49
C ILE A 158 19.54 -5.26 9.33
N LYS A 159 20.38 -5.46 10.35
CA LYS A 159 21.38 -6.53 10.39
C LYS A 159 20.83 -7.94 10.23
N ARG A 160 19.53 -8.17 10.48
CA ARG A 160 18.87 -9.47 10.24
C ARG A 160 18.77 -9.79 8.76
N TYR A 161 18.81 -8.77 7.93
CA TYR A 161 18.74 -8.87 6.49
C TYR A 161 20.09 -8.73 5.80
N GLY A 162 21.03 -8.07 6.45
CA GLY A 162 22.33 -7.64 5.92
C GLY A 162 22.31 -6.13 5.70
N THR A 163 21.92 -5.68 4.52
CA THR A 163 21.78 -4.27 4.17
C THR A 163 20.30 -3.86 3.99
N GLN A 164 20.06 -2.57 3.83
CA GLN A 164 18.76 -2.01 3.48
C GLN A 164 18.27 -2.57 2.12
N GLU A 165 19.15 -2.68 1.15
CA GLU A 165 18.84 -3.22 -0.17
C GLU A 165 18.53 -4.72 -0.11
N ASP A 166 19.26 -5.49 0.70
CA ASP A 166 19.00 -6.92 0.91
C ASP A 166 17.61 -7.14 1.53
N MET A 167 17.21 -6.28 2.48
CA MET A 167 15.87 -6.34 3.04
C MET A 167 14.81 -6.09 1.96
N TRP A 168 14.98 -5.07 1.12
CA TRP A 168 14.08 -4.79 0.01
C TRP A 168 14.03 -5.95 -1.00
N ARG A 169 15.17 -6.51 -1.39
CA ARG A 169 15.23 -7.66 -2.31
C ARG A 169 14.47 -8.88 -1.76
N LYS A 170 14.63 -9.18 -0.48
CA LYS A 170 13.88 -10.26 0.18
C LYS A 170 12.37 -9.98 0.23
N ILE A 171 11.96 -8.74 0.47
CA ILE A 171 10.55 -8.33 0.42
C ILE A 171 9.98 -8.52 -0.99
N CYS A 172 10.71 -8.12 -2.03
CA CYS A 172 10.31 -8.31 -3.42
C CYS A 172 10.16 -9.79 -3.77
N GLN A 173 11.15 -10.63 -3.42
CA GLN A 173 11.09 -12.07 -3.65
C GLN A 173 9.88 -12.70 -2.93
N THR A 174 9.69 -12.38 -1.65
CA THR A 174 8.56 -12.89 -0.86
C THR A 174 7.22 -12.46 -1.44
N SER A 175 7.10 -11.21 -1.90
CA SER A 175 5.87 -10.71 -2.52
C SER A 175 5.58 -11.40 -3.85
N SER A 176 6.61 -11.72 -4.63
CA SER A 176 6.49 -12.48 -5.88
C SER A 176 6.05 -13.93 -5.60
N ASP A 177 6.70 -14.59 -4.66
CA ASP A 177 6.35 -15.96 -4.25
C ASP A 177 4.92 -16.05 -3.72
N MET A 178 4.52 -15.08 -2.90
CA MET A 178 3.17 -14.99 -2.35
C MET A 178 2.13 -14.82 -3.46
N LYS A 179 2.33 -13.93 -4.42
CA LYS A 179 1.43 -13.74 -5.56
C LYS A 179 1.23 -15.04 -6.34
N GLN A 180 2.30 -15.81 -6.52
CA GLN A 180 2.24 -17.08 -7.26
C GLN A 180 1.55 -18.22 -6.49
N LYS A 181 1.62 -18.23 -5.15
CA LYS A 181 1.28 -19.39 -4.33
C LYS A 181 0.02 -19.19 -3.47
N SER A 182 -0.37 -17.95 -3.14
CA SER A 182 -1.37 -17.70 -2.09
C SER A 182 -2.70 -17.13 -2.59
N GLY A 183 -2.90 -16.98 -3.91
CA GLY A 183 -4.16 -16.45 -4.47
C GLY A 183 -4.35 -14.94 -4.25
N ILE A 184 -3.27 -14.20 -4.16
CA ILE A 184 -3.24 -12.74 -4.23
C ILE A 184 -3.17 -12.32 -5.70
N ASP A 185 -4.09 -11.45 -6.11
CA ASP A 185 -4.22 -11.01 -7.51
C ASP A 185 -3.31 -9.80 -7.80
N ILE A 186 -3.21 -8.87 -6.86
CA ILE A 186 -2.55 -7.57 -7.04
C ILE A 186 -1.49 -7.35 -5.97
N ILE A 187 -0.30 -6.88 -6.37
CA ILE A 187 0.71 -6.32 -5.47
C ILE A 187 0.65 -4.80 -5.57
N ILE A 188 0.55 -4.13 -4.42
CA ILE A 188 0.75 -2.68 -4.29
C ILE A 188 2.22 -2.46 -3.94
N PRO A 189 3.07 -2.02 -4.87
CA PRO A 189 4.52 -2.08 -4.73
C PRO A 189 5.10 -0.90 -3.93
N CYS A 190 4.57 -0.63 -2.75
CA CYS A 190 5.01 0.47 -1.88
C CYS A 190 6.50 0.37 -1.54
N GLY A 191 7.01 -0.85 -1.30
CA GLY A 191 8.44 -1.08 -1.02
C GLY A 191 9.32 -0.70 -2.19
N THR A 192 8.93 -1.05 -3.42
CA THR A 192 9.67 -0.70 -4.64
C THR A 192 9.56 0.81 -4.93
N ALA A 193 8.41 1.44 -4.68
CA ALA A 193 8.27 2.88 -4.82
C ALA A 193 9.22 3.65 -3.88
N VAL A 194 9.34 3.22 -2.63
CA VAL A 194 10.29 3.79 -1.66
C VAL A 194 11.74 3.56 -2.11
N GLN A 195 12.05 2.40 -2.68
CA GLN A 195 13.40 2.12 -3.17
C GLN A 195 13.74 2.97 -4.41
N ASN A 196 12.79 3.18 -5.32
CA ASN A 196 12.96 4.13 -6.42
C ASN A 196 13.24 5.54 -5.90
N ALA A 197 12.50 5.99 -4.89
CA ALA A 197 12.67 7.32 -4.30
C ALA A 197 14.04 7.49 -3.62
N ARG A 198 14.57 6.47 -2.98
CA ARG A 198 15.92 6.47 -2.39
C ARG A 198 17.04 6.66 -3.42
N ASN A 199 16.78 6.27 -4.65
CA ASN A 199 17.74 6.42 -5.76
C ASN A 199 17.64 7.78 -6.47
N LEU A 200 16.64 8.61 -6.12
CA LEU A 200 16.55 9.97 -6.65
C LEU A 200 17.56 10.88 -5.95
N THR A 201 18.46 11.45 -6.72
CA THR A 201 19.47 12.41 -6.22
C THR A 201 18.90 13.75 -5.80
N SER A 202 17.73 14.15 -6.34
CA SER A 202 17.12 15.47 -6.12
C SER A 202 16.16 15.54 -4.93
N VAL A 203 15.69 14.39 -4.42
CA VAL A 203 14.81 14.30 -3.24
C VAL A 203 15.53 13.46 -2.18
N THR A 204 16.66 13.94 -1.71
CA THR A 204 17.41 13.27 -0.65
C THR A 204 16.85 13.68 0.71
N THR A 205 16.56 12.68 1.52
CA THR A 205 16.24 12.88 2.94
C THR A 205 17.32 12.26 3.79
N ASP A 206 17.79 12.96 4.81
CA ASP A 206 18.83 12.45 5.73
C ASP A 206 18.49 11.12 6.38
N ASN A 207 17.20 10.79 6.42
CA ASN A 207 16.65 9.59 7.06
C ASN A 207 16.14 8.54 6.07
N GLU A 208 16.64 8.54 4.81
CA GLU A 208 16.26 7.52 3.81
C GLU A 208 14.74 7.34 3.67
N TRP A 209 14.01 8.46 3.59
CA TRP A 209 12.55 8.52 3.48
C TRP A 209 11.78 8.01 4.72
N THR A 210 12.42 7.85 5.87
CA THR A 210 11.79 7.42 7.12
C THR A 210 11.82 8.52 8.18
N ARG A 211 10.83 8.52 9.10
CA ARG A 211 10.79 9.48 10.23
C ARG A 211 11.47 8.94 11.50
N ASP A 212 11.61 7.62 11.61
CA ASP A 212 12.13 6.91 12.79
C ASP A 212 12.96 5.67 12.42
N ASN A 213 13.56 5.67 11.24
CA ASN A 213 14.29 4.57 10.59
C ASN A 213 13.41 3.36 10.19
N GLN A 214 12.11 3.37 10.47
CA GLN A 214 11.17 2.30 10.17
C GLN A 214 9.96 2.82 9.39
N HIS A 215 9.20 3.75 9.98
CA HIS A 215 8.01 4.32 9.34
C HIS A 215 8.40 5.37 8.32
N ILE A 216 7.62 5.45 7.25
CA ILE A 216 7.87 6.42 6.17
C ILE A 216 7.81 7.88 6.66
N SER A 217 8.44 8.83 5.99
CA SER A 217 8.38 10.24 6.33
C SER A 217 6.94 10.78 6.27
N THR A 218 6.68 11.81 7.07
CA THR A 218 5.30 12.23 7.39
C THR A 218 4.54 12.77 6.18
N TYR A 219 5.24 13.47 5.26
CA TYR A 219 4.59 14.10 4.12
C TYR A 219 5.05 13.49 2.79
N GLN A 220 6.31 13.65 2.39
CA GLN A 220 6.80 13.12 1.12
C GLN A 220 6.62 11.60 1.01
N GLY A 221 6.99 10.88 2.06
CA GLY A 221 6.86 9.42 2.08
C GLY A 221 5.40 8.95 2.05
N ARG A 222 4.52 9.52 2.88
CA ARG A 222 3.09 9.19 2.85
C ARG A 222 2.43 9.56 1.53
N TYR A 223 2.84 10.67 0.92
CA TYR A 223 2.37 11.03 -0.41
C TYR A 223 2.82 10.02 -1.47
N LEU A 224 4.09 9.59 -1.44
CA LEU A 224 4.61 8.54 -2.32
C LEU A 224 3.81 7.24 -2.21
N LEU A 225 3.53 6.78 -0.99
CA LEU A 225 2.76 5.56 -0.76
C LEU A 225 1.32 5.71 -1.26
N ALA A 226 0.68 6.84 -0.97
CA ALA A 226 -0.67 7.12 -1.45
C ALA A 226 -0.72 7.19 -3.00
N CYS A 227 0.30 7.77 -3.64
CA CYS A 227 0.46 7.72 -5.10
C CYS A 227 0.54 6.28 -5.61
N THR A 228 1.28 5.41 -4.92
CA THR A 228 1.43 4.00 -5.30
C THR A 228 0.11 3.24 -5.16
N VAL A 229 -0.63 3.44 -4.06
CA VAL A 229 -1.98 2.86 -3.87
C VAL A 229 -2.93 3.38 -4.94
N PHE A 230 -2.91 4.68 -5.22
CA PHE A 230 -3.75 5.34 -6.21
C PHE A 230 -3.51 4.78 -7.62
N GLU A 231 -2.27 4.72 -8.07
CA GLU A 231 -1.90 4.18 -9.39
C GLU A 231 -2.21 2.69 -9.52
N THR A 232 -2.09 1.92 -8.42
CA THR A 232 -2.34 0.47 -8.46
C THR A 232 -3.84 0.14 -8.47
N LEU A 233 -4.64 0.78 -7.62
CA LEU A 233 -6.02 0.37 -7.37
C LEU A 233 -7.08 1.32 -7.92
N ILE A 234 -6.80 2.62 -8.01
CA ILE A 234 -7.81 3.65 -8.23
C ILE A 234 -7.75 4.18 -9.67
N ALA A 235 -6.57 4.62 -10.10
CA ALA A 235 -6.40 5.23 -11.42
C ALA A 235 -6.91 4.33 -12.56
N PRO A 236 -6.64 3.02 -12.57
CA PRO A 236 -7.13 2.14 -13.63
C PRO A 236 -8.66 2.00 -13.64
N CYS A 237 -9.32 2.12 -12.48
CA CYS A 237 -10.76 1.96 -12.34
C CYS A 237 -11.56 3.19 -12.82
N PHE A 238 -10.97 4.39 -12.74
CA PHE A 238 -11.66 5.64 -13.01
C PHE A 238 -11.08 6.43 -14.19
N ASN A 239 -10.08 5.88 -14.86
CA ASN A 239 -9.38 6.54 -15.97
C ASN A 239 -8.89 7.96 -15.60
N VAL A 240 -8.31 8.10 -14.40
CA VAL A 240 -7.75 9.34 -13.88
C VAL A 240 -6.23 9.28 -13.86
N ASN A 241 -5.57 10.43 -13.90
CA ASN A 241 -4.13 10.52 -13.93
C ASN A 241 -3.61 11.17 -12.64
N LEU A 242 -2.66 10.50 -11.99
CA LEU A 242 -1.98 11.04 -10.81
C LEU A 242 -1.32 12.41 -11.09
N ARG A 243 -0.92 12.68 -12.34
CA ARG A 243 -0.35 13.97 -12.77
C ARG A 243 -1.33 15.14 -12.67
N ASP A 244 -2.63 14.90 -12.49
CA ASP A 244 -3.62 15.95 -12.32
C ASP A 244 -3.58 16.57 -10.91
N ASP A 245 -2.98 15.88 -9.92
CA ASP A 245 -2.75 16.47 -8.61
C ASP A 245 -1.67 17.56 -8.69
N ARG A 246 -2.07 18.77 -8.28
CA ARG A 246 -1.24 19.98 -8.24
C ARG A 246 -1.10 20.55 -6.83
N THR A 247 -1.66 19.88 -5.85
CA THR A 247 -1.73 20.43 -4.49
C THR A 247 -0.43 20.22 -3.72
N THR A 248 -0.11 21.16 -2.84
CA THR A 248 0.96 21.02 -1.86
C THR A 248 0.50 20.09 -0.75
N TYR A 249 1.35 19.15 -0.33
CA TYR A 249 1.08 18.27 0.79
C TYR A 249 2.17 18.36 1.86
N GLY A 250 1.77 18.76 3.06
CA GLY A 250 2.68 18.95 4.18
C GLY A 250 2.63 20.36 4.76
N LYS A 251 3.43 20.60 5.78
CA LYS A 251 3.44 21.86 6.53
C LYS A 251 4.78 22.58 6.53
N LYS A 252 5.88 21.87 6.35
CA LYS A 252 7.23 22.43 6.53
C LYS A 252 8.28 21.62 5.75
N GLU A 253 9.24 22.34 5.16
CA GLU A 253 10.48 21.77 4.62
C GLU A 253 11.32 21.09 5.74
N PRO A 254 12.12 20.06 5.41
CA PRO A 254 12.39 19.51 4.05
C PRO A 254 11.39 18.42 3.59
N ASP A 255 10.42 18.03 4.41
CA ASP A 255 9.47 16.93 4.13
C ASP A 255 8.19 17.43 3.41
N LEU A 256 8.24 18.58 2.72
CA LEU A 256 7.11 19.15 2.00
C LEU A 256 7.02 18.62 0.57
N VAL A 257 5.81 18.29 0.10
CA VAL A 257 5.52 18.01 -1.32
C VAL A 257 5.02 19.28 -1.98
N ASN A 258 5.73 19.76 -2.98
CA ASN A 258 5.44 20.98 -3.73
C ASN A 258 5.75 20.80 -5.22
N ASP A 259 5.70 21.89 -6.00
CA ASP A 259 5.92 21.82 -7.45
C ASP A 259 7.32 21.34 -7.84
N SER A 260 8.34 21.55 -6.98
CA SER A 260 9.72 21.18 -7.28
C SER A 260 9.98 19.65 -7.20
N ASN A 261 9.25 18.93 -6.36
CA ASN A 261 9.51 17.51 -6.09
C ASN A 261 8.33 16.57 -6.38
N ARG A 262 7.11 17.09 -6.49
CA ARG A 262 5.88 16.27 -6.69
C ARG A 262 6.00 15.33 -7.88
N ARG A 263 6.46 15.83 -9.04
CA ARG A 263 6.59 15.01 -10.26
C ARG A 263 7.53 13.84 -10.10
N GLN A 264 8.66 14.05 -9.45
CA GLN A 264 9.63 12.98 -9.18
C GLN A 264 9.04 11.92 -8.25
N ILE A 265 8.32 12.33 -7.21
CA ILE A 265 7.64 11.43 -6.28
C ILE A 265 6.56 10.61 -7.01
N GLN A 266 5.73 11.26 -7.82
CA GLN A 266 4.72 10.58 -8.65
C GLN A 266 5.34 9.58 -9.63
N ASN A 267 6.47 9.93 -10.25
CA ASN A 267 7.18 9.05 -11.17
C ASN A 267 7.73 7.81 -10.45
N CYS A 268 8.25 7.94 -9.22
CA CYS A 268 8.67 6.79 -8.41
C CYS A 268 7.54 5.78 -8.20
N ALA A 269 6.33 6.26 -7.91
CA ALA A 269 5.15 5.43 -7.76
C ALA A 269 4.77 4.73 -9.07
N LYS A 270 4.68 5.47 -10.18
CA LYS A 270 4.35 4.92 -11.52
C LYS A 270 5.35 3.87 -11.97
N LEU A 271 6.64 4.13 -11.82
CA LEU A 271 7.69 3.18 -12.18
C LEU A 271 7.62 1.90 -11.33
N ALA A 272 7.31 2.02 -10.04
CA ALA A 272 7.11 0.86 -9.18
C ALA A 272 5.90 0.02 -9.61
N VAL A 273 4.79 0.66 -10.00
CA VAL A 273 3.59 -0.04 -10.49
C VAL A 273 3.86 -0.73 -11.83
N ALA A 274 4.65 -0.12 -12.71
CA ALA A 274 5.08 -0.73 -13.96
C ALA A 274 6.06 -1.91 -13.74
N ASN A 275 6.84 -1.88 -12.66
CA ASN A 275 7.82 -2.92 -12.34
C ASN A 275 7.90 -3.18 -10.82
N ASN A 276 7.04 -4.06 -10.32
CA ASN A 276 6.80 -4.27 -8.89
C ASN A 276 8.03 -4.72 -8.07
N TYR A 277 9.05 -5.28 -8.73
CA TYR A 277 10.12 -6.01 -8.05
C TYR A 277 11.53 -5.53 -8.40
N ASN A 278 11.65 -4.51 -9.24
CA ASN A 278 12.94 -3.98 -9.65
C ASN A 278 12.98 -2.45 -9.52
N ILE A 279 14.13 -1.95 -9.17
CA ILE A 279 14.42 -0.51 -9.22
C ILE A 279 14.43 -0.08 -10.69
N SER A 280 13.78 1.02 -10.96
CA SER A 280 13.75 1.62 -12.29
C SER A 280 14.84 2.68 -12.42
N GLU A 281 15.51 2.72 -13.56
CA GLU A 281 16.36 3.84 -13.92
C GLU A 281 15.48 5.02 -14.36
N PHE A 282 15.79 6.24 -13.90
CA PHE A 282 15.11 7.42 -14.40
C PHE A 282 15.67 7.79 -15.76
N VAL A 283 14.88 7.61 -16.80
CA VAL A 283 15.10 8.30 -18.05
C VAL A 283 14.58 9.71 -17.85
N ASN A 284 15.45 10.72 -17.91
CA ASN A 284 15.01 12.11 -17.96
C ASN A 284 14.13 12.25 -19.21
N GLU A 285 12.81 12.35 -18.99
CA GLU A 285 11.91 12.85 -20.03
C GLU A 285 12.21 14.35 -20.15
N GLU A 286 12.89 14.75 -21.24
CA GLU A 286 13.08 16.14 -21.67
C GLU A 286 11.73 16.85 -21.89
#